data_d8c86dcb71743c326bb56cb2dfff8174
#
_entry.id   d8c86dcb71743c326bb56cb2dfff8174
#
_cell.length_a   1.000
_cell.length_b   1.000
_cell.length_c   1.000
_cell.angle_alpha   90.00
_cell.angle_beta   90.00
_cell.angle_gamma   90.00
#
_symmetry.space_group_name_H-M   'P 1'
#
loop_
_entity.id
_entity.type
_entity.pdbx_description
1 polymer ?
#
loop_
_entity_poly.entity_id
_entity_poly.type
_entity_poly.pdbx_seq_one_letter_code
_entity_poly.pdbx_strand_id
1 'polypeptide(L)'
;VNQLNWRCMLHAMLLFAIVAILAACQRESPEQALREQVHRMQAAAEARDPSAFIDAVAEDFSGNSGMDRAALHNLLRMQLLGNAKVGVTTGPLQVEMQGDRARVSFSAVLTGGSGRFLPDAAQSYAITTGWRVEDGDWRLYYAQWEPNL
;
A
#
# COMPACT_ATOMS: atom_id res chain seq x y z
N VAL A 1 -11.89 56.21 16.87
CA VAL A 1 -12.69 55.00 16.67
C VAL A 1 -12.07 54.08 15.59
N ASN A 2 -11.33 54.62 14.58
CA ASN A 2 -10.80 53.81 13.47
C ASN A 2 -9.51 53.00 13.76
N GLN A 3 -8.73 53.41 14.76
CA GLN A 3 -7.45 52.74 15.04
C GLN A 3 -7.61 51.35 15.72
N LEU A 4 -8.67 51.16 16.47
CA LEU A 4 -8.93 49.91 17.18
C LEU A 4 -9.38 48.78 16.21
N ASN A 5 -10.20 49.13 15.23
CA ASN A 5 -10.69 48.18 14.23
C ASN A 5 -9.58 47.71 13.28
N TRP A 6 -8.64 48.56 12.91
CA TRP A 6 -7.49 48.26 12.08
C TRP A 6 -6.55 47.21 12.75
N ARG A 7 -6.29 47.40 14.05
CA ARG A 7 -5.46 46.46 14.79
C ARG A 7 -6.12 45.08 14.94
N CYS A 8 -7.43 45.03 15.16
CA CYS A 8 -8.19 43.76 15.17
C CYS A 8 -8.17 43.05 13.82
N MET A 9 -8.31 43.78 12.71
CA MET A 9 -8.23 43.18 11.36
C MET A 9 -6.84 42.64 11.06
N LEU A 10 -5.77 43.34 11.45
CA LEU A 10 -4.39 42.86 11.26
C LEU A 10 -4.11 41.58 12.05
N HIS A 11 -4.58 41.49 13.30
CA HIS A 11 -4.42 40.27 14.10
C HIS A 11 -5.25 39.09 13.57
N ALA A 12 -6.46 39.35 13.05
CA ALA A 12 -7.27 38.33 12.42
C ALA A 12 -6.64 37.80 11.10
N MET A 13 -6.06 38.70 10.30
CA MET A 13 -5.33 38.28 9.07
C MET A 13 -4.06 37.49 9.41
N LEU A 14 -3.32 37.90 10.46
CA LEU A 14 -2.11 37.20 10.88
C LEU A 14 -2.43 35.81 11.43
N LEU A 15 -3.49 35.68 12.23
CA LEU A 15 -3.98 34.38 12.73
C LEU A 15 -4.43 33.47 11.59
N PHE A 16 -5.13 34.01 10.61
CA PHE A 16 -5.57 33.21 9.42
C PHE A 16 -4.38 32.75 8.57
N ALA A 17 -3.36 33.60 8.41
CA ALA A 17 -2.13 33.24 7.70
C ALA A 17 -1.34 32.13 8.42
N ILE A 18 -1.26 32.17 9.76
CA ILE A 18 -0.58 31.14 10.57
C ILE A 18 -1.32 29.79 10.46
N VAL A 19 -2.65 29.79 10.51
CA VAL A 19 -3.46 28.57 10.36
C VAL A 19 -3.30 27.97 8.95
N ALA A 20 -3.23 28.80 7.92
CA ALA A 20 -3.02 28.34 6.53
C ALA A 20 -1.62 27.72 6.33
N ILE A 21 -0.59 28.25 7.00
CA ILE A 21 0.79 27.69 6.96
C ILE A 21 0.86 26.35 7.67
N LEU A 22 0.15 26.17 8.78
CA LEU A 22 0.10 24.90 9.52
C LEU A 22 -0.66 23.80 8.75
N ALA A 23 -1.67 24.17 7.97
CA ALA A 23 -2.39 23.23 7.10
C ALA A 23 -1.58 22.79 5.86
N ALA A 24 -0.61 23.59 5.41
CA ALA A 24 0.22 23.30 4.25
C ALA A 24 1.35 22.27 4.52
N CYS A 25 1.62 21.92 5.77
CA CYS A 25 2.75 21.04 6.16
C CYS A 25 2.39 19.59 6.44
N GLN A 26 1.22 19.11 6.07
CA GLN A 26 0.94 17.67 6.10
C GLN A 26 1.36 17.00 4.79
N ARG A 27 2.65 17.08 4.44
CA ARG A 27 3.20 16.13 3.48
C ARG A 27 3.21 14.77 4.16
N GLU A 28 2.49 13.84 3.57
CA GLU A 28 2.53 12.44 3.94
C GLU A 28 3.99 11.97 3.99
N SER A 29 4.39 11.30 5.08
CA SER A 29 5.77 10.79 5.16
C SER A 29 5.98 9.70 4.10
N PRO A 30 7.20 9.53 3.56
CA PRO A 30 7.48 8.48 2.59
C PRO A 30 7.08 7.08 3.09
N GLU A 31 7.25 6.81 4.38
CA GLU A 31 6.82 5.55 4.99
C GLU A 31 5.30 5.42 5.01
N GLN A 32 4.58 6.49 5.31
CA GLN A 32 3.12 6.46 5.32
C GLN A 32 2.56 6.23 3.90
N ALA A 33 3.11 6.90 2.89
CA ALA A 33 2.77 6.68 1.49
C ALA A 33 3.04 5.23 1.05
N LEU A 34 4.14 4.62 1.51
CA LEU A 34 4.44 3.22 1.26
C LEU A 34 3.41 2.28 1.92
N ARG A 35 3.07 2.51 3.20
CA ARG A 35 2.06 1.73 3.91
C ARG A 35 0.71 1.79 3.19
N GLU A 36 0.32 2.97 2.75
CA GLU A 36 -0.90 3.18 1.97
C GLU A 36 -0.86 2.43 0.63
N GLN A 37 0.30 2.40 -0.03
CA GLN A 37 0.46 1.61 -1.27
C GLN A 37 0.29 0.10 -1.03
N VAL A 38 0.84 -0.44 0.07
CA VAL A 38 0.64 -1.84 0.47
C VAL A 38 -0.85 -2.12 0.72
N HIS A 39 -1.55 -1.22 1.42
CA HIS A 39 -2.99 -1.36 1.66
C HIS A 39 -3.82 -1.30 0.38
N ARG A 40 -3.46 -0.44 -0.59
CA ARG A 40 -4.12 -0.41 -1.90
C ARG A 40 -3.96 -1.73 -2.65
N MET A 41 -2.77 -2.34 -2.61
CA MET A 41 -2.56 -3.66 -3.22
C MET A 41 -3.36 -4.76 -2.51
N GLN A 42 -3.45 -4.72 -1.18
CA GLN A 42 -4.33 -5.63 -0.44
C GLN A 42 -5.79 -5.47 -0.87
N ALA A 43 -6.29 -4.24 -0.94
CA ALA A 43 -7.65 -3.94 -1.37
C ALA A 43 -7.92 -4.41 -2.82
N ALA A 44 -6.95 -4.26 -3.73
CA ALA A 44 -7.06 -4.76 -5.10
C ALA A 44 -7.17 -6.29 -5.14
N ALA A 45 -6.41 -7.00 -4.30
CA ALA A 45 -6.52 -8.45 -4.18
C ALA A 45 -7.90 -8.89 -3.65
N GLU A 46 -8.41 -8.24 -2.61
CA GLU A 46 -9.74 -8.50 -2.04
C GLU A 46 -10.87 -8.16 -3.02
N ALA A 47 -10.70 -7.10 -3.82
CA ALA A 47 -11.62 -6.74 -4.89
C ALA A 47 -11.53 -7.69 -6.11
N ARG A 48 -10.59 -8.62 -6.10
CA ARG A 48 -10.31 -9.54 -7.21
C ARG A 48 -9.93 -8.79 -8.49
N ASP A 49 -9.17 -7.71 -8.35
CA ASP A 49 -8.68 -6.90 -9.45
C ASP A 49 -7.15 -7.09 -9.64
N PRO A 50 -6.74 -8.09 -10.45
CA PRO A 50 -5.33 -8.32 -10.70
C PRO A 50 -4.66 -7.18 -11.47
N SER A 51 -5.41 -6.39 -12.24
CA SER A 51 -4.86 -5.25 -12.98
C SER A 51 -4.47 -4.13 -12.05
N ALA A 52 -5.37 -3.72 -11.13
CA ALA A 52 -5.06 -2.72 -10.11
C ALA A 52 -3.89 -3.14 -9.20
N PHE A 53 -3.77 -4.43 -8.90
CA PHE A 53 -2.63 -4.96 -8.16
C PHE A 53 -1.33 -4.79 -8.94
N ILE A 54 -1.31 -5.20 -10.21
CA ILE A 54 -0.11 -5.22 -11.06
C ILE A 54 0.36 -3.80 -11.45
N ASP A 55 -0.52 -2.80 -11.43
CA ASP A 55 -0.17 -1.40 -11.68
C ASP A 55 0.83 -0.85 -10.66
N ALA A 56 0.87 -1.38 -9.44
CA ALA A 56 1.85 -1.03 -8.42
C ALA A 56 3.18 -1.80 -8.54
N VAL A 57 3.30 -2.73 -9.48
CA VAL A 57 4.47 -3.59 -9.66
C VAL A 57 5.39 -3.01 -10.74
N ALA A 58 6.68 -2.92 -10.42
CA ALA A 58 7.71 -2.45 -11.36
C ALA A 58 7.87 -3.37 -12.57
N GLU A 59 8.31 -2.82 -13.70
CA GLU A 59 8.48 -3.59 -14.94
C GLU A 59 9.56 -4.70 -14.81
N ASP A 60 10.61 -4.44 -14.03
CA ASP A 60 11.71 -5.37 -13.75
C ASP A 60 11.51 -6.18 -12.46
N PHE A 61 10.26 -6.37 -12.06
CA PHE A 61 9.91 -7.14 -10.87
C PHE A 61 10.53 -8.54 -10.89
N SER A 62 11.01 -8.99 -9.72
CA SER A 62 11.48 -10.34 -9.49
C SER A 62 10.85 -10.94 -8.22
N GLY A 63 10.17 -12.06 -8.39
CA GLY A 63 9.55 -12.82 -7.29
C GLY A 63 10.20 -14.18 -7.07
N ASN A 64 9.52 -15.04 -6.30
CA ASN A 64 9.97 -16.40 -6.03
C ASN A 64 10.40 -17.15 -7.30
N SER A 65 11.57 -17.82 -7.23
CA SER A 65 12.10 -18.62 -8.34
C SER A 65 12.28 -17.86 -9.66
N GLY A 66 12.53 -16.55 -9.59
CA GLY A 66 12.71 -15.70 -10.77
C GLY A 66 11.41 -15.33 -11.48
N MET A 67 10.28 -15.40 -10.80
CA MET A 67 8.99 -14.97 -11.34
C MET A 67 9.05 -13.50 -11.74
N ASP A 68 8.75 -13.21 -12.98
CA ASP A 68 8.65 -11.84 -13.50
C ASP A 68 7.24 -11.25 -13.31
N ARG A 69 7.08 -9.98 -13.67
CA ARG A 69 5.81 -9.25 -13.58
C ARG A 69 4.67 -9.93 -14.35
N ALA A 70 4.94 -10.48 -15.53
CA ALA A 70 3.93 -11.14 -16.36
C ALA A 70 3.48 -12.47 -15.73
N ALA A 71 4.42 -13.25 -15.20
CA ALA A 71 4.11 -14.48 -14.47
C ALA A 71 3.33 -14.20 -13.18
N LEU A 72 3.68 -13.13 -12.44
CA LEU A 72 2.91 -12.68 -11.28
C LEU A 72 1.48 -12.30 -11.67
N HIS A 73 1.30 -11.54 -12.75
CA HIS A 73 -0.04 -11.17 -13.25
C HIS A 73 -0.89 -12.39 -13.58
N ASN A 74 -0.31 -13.37 -14.26
CA ASN A 74 -1.01 -14.62 -14.59
C ASN A 74 -1.38 -15.42 -13.34
N LEU A 75 -0.47 -15.50 -12.35
CA LEU A 75 -0.75 -16.14 -11.06
C LEU A 75 -1.92 -15.44 -10.35
N LEU A 76 -1.89 -14.12 -10.26
CA LEU A 76 -2.96 -13.33 -9.64
C LEU A 76 -4.30 -13.57 -10.35
N ARG A 77 -4.32 -13.56 -11.69
CA ARG A 77 -5.54 -13.84 -12.45
C ARG A 77 -6.12 -15.21 -12.12
N MET A 78 -5.29 -16.24 -12.07
CA MET A 78 -5.74 -17.59 -11.72
C MET A 78 -6.28 -17.64 -10.28
N GLN A 79 -5.57 -17.07 -9.32
CA GLN A 79 -5.93 -17.13 -7.90
C GLN A 79 -7.11 -16.22 -7.56
N LEU A 80 -7.11 -14.98 -8.02
CA LEU A 80 -8.14 -14.01 -7.66
C LEU A 80 -9.45 -14.25 -8.42
N LEU A 81 -9.38 -14.59 -9.72
CA LEU A 81 -10.57 -14.82 -10.53
C LEU A 81 -11.12 -16.25 -10.37
N GLY A 82 -10.28 -17.20 -9.98
CA GLY A 82 -10.67 -18.58 -9.70
C GLY A 82 -11.49 -18.77 -8.42
N ASN A 83 -11.49 -17.78 -7.52
CA ASN A 83 -12.25 -17.82 -6.27
C ASN A 83 -13.41 -16.83 -6.30
N ALA A 84 -14.59 -17.24 -5.80
CA ALA A 84 -15.75 -16.36 -5.70
C ALA A 84 -15.57 -15.26 -4.64
N LYS A 85 -14.80 -15.55 -3.58
CA LYS A 85 -14.34 -14.61 -2.55
C LYS A 85 -12.87 -14.81 -2.28
N VAL A 86 -12.17 -13.70 -2.07
CA VAL A 86 -10.78 -13.65 -1.64
C VAL A 86 -10.72 -12.74 -0.42
N GLY A 87 -10.12 -13.23 0.65
CA GLY A 87 -9.82 -12.43 1.84
C GLY A 87 -8.31 -12.38 2.04
N VAL A 88 -7.81 -11.22 2.40
CA VAL A 88 -6.40 -10.98 2.71
C VAL A 88 -6.30 -10.31 4.07
N THR A 89 -5.75 -11.01 5.04
CA THR A 89 -5.47 -10.44 6.35
C THR A 89 -3.96 -10.31 6.52
N THR A 90 -3.47 -9.10 6.66
CA THR A 90 -2.05 -8.83 6.90
C THR A 90 -1.79 -8.58 8.38
N GLY A 91 -0.68 -9.13 8.88
CA GLY A 91 -0.12 -8.76 10.16
C GLY A 91 0.54 -7.36 10.12
N PRO A 92 1.13 -6.92 11.25
CA PRO A 92 1.82 -5.65 11.31
C PRO A 92 2.93 -5.55 10.25
N LEU A 93 2.95 -4.46 9.51
CA LEU A 93 4.00 -4.17 8.54
C LEU A 93 5.27 -3.69 9.26
N GLN A 94 6.36 -4.41 9.10
CA GLN A 94 7.70 -3.99 9.51
C GLN A 94 8.36 -3.30 8.32
N VAL A 95 8.57 -1.99 8.42
CA VAL A 95 9.09 -1.15 7.33
C VAL A 95 10.50 -0.70 7.68
N GLU A 96 11.44 -0.99 6.79
CA GLU A 96 12.82 -0.54 6.85
C GLU A 96 13.06 0.43 5.68
N MET A 97 13.09 1.73 5.97
CA MET A 97 13.30 2.78 4.97
C MET A 97 14.78 2.97 4.66
N GLN A 98 15.13 3.10 3.39
CA GLN A 98 16.49 3.33 2.90
C GLN A 98 16.46 4.40 1.77
N GLY A 99 16.17 5.65 2.14
CA GLY A 99 16.03 6.74 1.17
C GLY A 99 14.81 6.55 0.26
N ASP A 100 15.05 6.39 -1.03
CA ASP A 100 14.06 6.13 -2.07
C ASP A 100 13.70 4.63 -2.23
N ARG A 101 14.22 3.79 -1.34
CA ARG A 101 13.96 2.35 -1.26
C ARG A 101 13.44 1.97 0.11
N ALA A 102 12.77 0.84 0.17
CA ALA A 102 12.32 0.26 1.43
C ALA A 102 12.21 -1.26 1.33
N ARG A 103 12.34 -1.91 2.48
CA ARG A 103 11.96 -3.31 2.68
C ARG A 103 10.74 -3.34 3.58
N VAL A 104 9.75 -4.16 3.21
CA VAL A 104 8.56 -4.39 4.06
C VAL A 104 8.42 -5.88 4.29
N SER A 105 8.35 -6.28 5.57
CA SER A 105 8.12 -7.68 5.97
C SER A 105 6.85 -7.78 6.80
N PHE A 106 6.05 -8.80 6.54
CA PHE A 106 4.79 -9.06 7.25
C PHE A 106 4.35 -10.51 7.08
N SER A 107 3.42 -10.94 7.92
CA SER A 107 2.66 -12.18 7.69
C SER A 107 1.35 -11.86 6.97
N ALA A 108 0.89 -12.77 6.13
CA ALA A 108 -0.41 -12.66 5.50
C ALA A 108 -1.16 -13.98 5.58
N VAL A 109 -2.47 -13.91 5.82
CA VAL A 109 -3.39 -15.04 5.71
C VAL A 109 -4.26 -14.78 4.50
N LEU A 110 -4.16 -15.66 3.52
CA LEU A 110 -5.00 -15.66 2.34
C LEU A 110 -6.13 -16.65 2.52
N THR A 111 -7.35 -16.21 2.30
CA THR A 111 -8.54 -17.07 2.31
C THR A 111 -9.22 -17.02 0.96
N GLY A 112 -9.63 -18.19 0.47
CA GLY A 112 -10.36 -18.30 -0.78
C GLY A 112 -11.54 -19.23 -0.63
N GLY A 113 -12.54 -19.08 -1.47
CA GLY A 113 -13.67 -19.98 -1.41
C GLY A 113 -14.77 -19.73 -2.43
N SER A 114 -15.76 -20.60 -2.40
CA SER A 114 -16.94 -20.62 -3.26
C SER A 114 -17.98 -19.52 -2.93
N GLY A 115 -17.70 -18.67 -1.95
CA GLY A 115 -18.62 -17.62 -1.50
C GLY A 115 -19.64 -18.06 -0.43
N ARG A 116 -19.49 -19.27 0.11
CA ARG A 116 -20.26 -19.76 1.26
C ARG A 116 -19.79 -19.09 2.56
N PHE A 117 -20.46 -19.35 3.67
CA PHE A 117 -20.21 -18.68 4.97
C PHE A 117 -18.80 -18.89 5.53
N LEU A 118 -18.12 -19.99 5.18
CA LEU A 118 -16.75 -20.29 5.61
C LEU A 118 -15.82 -20.35 4.41
N PRO A 119 -14.54 -19.93 4.56
CA PRO A 119 -13.51 -20.13 3.54
C PRO A 119 -13.30 -21.62 3.29
N ASP A 120 -13.18 -22.01 2.03
CA ASP A 120 -12.86 -23.40 1.66
C ASP A 120 -11.37 -23.70 1.84
N ALA A 121 -10.51 -22.65 1.82
CA ALA A 121 -9.07 -22.75 2.04
C ALA A 121 -8.54 -21.51 2.76
N ALA A 122 -7.56 -21.71 3.62
CA ALA A 122 -6.79 -20.65 4.25
C ALA A 122 -5.32 -21.04 4.26
N GLN A 123 -4.44 -20.11 3.85
CA GLN A 123 -3.00 -20.29 3.88
C GLN A 123 -2.32 -19.08 4.50
N SER A 124 -1.32 -19.32 5.35
CA SER A 124 -0.50 -18.29 5.96
C SER A 124 0.87 -18.25 5.31
N TYR A 125 1.37 -17.02 5.09
CA TYR A 125 2.66 -16.76 4.48
C TYR A 125 3.47 -15.76 5.29
N ALA A 126 4.79 -15.95 5.33
CA ALA A 126 5.75 -14.90 5.64
C ALA A 126 6.14 -14.23 4.32
N ILE A 127 6.01 -12.91 4.26
CA ILE A 127 6.22 -12.13 3.02
C ILE A 127 7.29 -11.09 3.28
N THR A 128 8.26 -11.00 2.38
CA THR A 128 9.25 -9.91 2.32
C THR A 128 9.20 -9.26 0.97
N THR A 129 9.11 -7.94 0.94
CA THR A 129 8.98 -7.15 -0.28
C THR A 129 10.01 -6.04 -0.34
N GLY A 130 10.48 -5.75 -1.54
CA GLY A 130 11.36 -4.63 -1.85
C GLY A 130 10.64 -3.58 -2.69
N TRP A 131 10.75 -2.33 -2.26
CA TRP A 131 10.07 -1.17 -2.84
C TRP A 131 11.05 -0.10 -3.23
N ARG A 132 10.73 0.66 -4.27
CA ARG A 132 11.45 1.86 -4.67
C ARG A 132 10.51 2.92 -5.21
N VAL A 133 10.92 4.17 -5.14
CA VAL A 133 10.18 5.28 -5.73
C VAL A 133 10.52 5.37 -7.22
N GLU A 134 9.50 5.33 -8.08
CA GLU A 134 9.57 5.59 -9.51
C GLU A 134 8.54 6.65 -9.87
N ASP A 135 8.95 7.75 -10.49
CA ASP A 135 8.07 8.85 -10.90
C ASP A 135 7.20 9.41 -9.76
N GLY A 136 7.70 9.34 -8.52
CA GLY A 136 7.00 9.81 -7.32
C GLY A 136 6.12 8.77 -6.63
N ASP A 137 5.94 7.59 -7.21
CA ASP A 137 5.14 6.50 -6.66
C ASP A 137 5.99 5.34 -6.16
N TRP A 138 5.55 4.70 -5.07
CA TRP A 138 6.16 3.46 -4.60
C TRP A 138 5.81 2.29 -5.53
N ARG A 139 6.85 1.62 -6.07
CA ARG A 139 6.72 0.44 -6.92
C ARG A 139 7.35 -0.77 -6.26
N LEU A 140 6.63 -1.90 -6.33
CA LEU A 140 7.10 -3.20 -5.88
C LEU A 140 8.05 -3.80 -6.92
N TYR A 141 9.36 -3.89 -6.61
CA TYR A 141 10.33 -4.48 -7.54
C TYR A 141 10.77 -5.89 -7.14
N TYR A 142 10.53 -6.27 -5.88
CA TYR A 142 10.91 -7.60 -5.37
C TYR A 142 9.85 -8.12 -4.40
N ALA A 143 9.55 -9.42 -4.46
CA ALA A 143 8.74 -10.10 -3.46
C ALA A 143 9.17 -11.54 -3.27
N GLN A 144 9.26 -11.96 -2.02
CA GLN A 144 9.44 -13.34 -1.61
C GLN A 144 8.36 -13.71 -0.60
N TRP A 145 7.77 -14.86 -0.77
CA TRP A 145 6.78 -15.41 0.17
C TRP A 145 7.03 -16.88 0.41
N GLU A 146 6.87 -17.28 1.65
CA GLU A 146 7.06 -18.65 2.11
C GLU A 146 5.84 -19.07 2.93
N PRO A 147 5.29 -20.28 2.73
CA PRO A 147 4.23 -20.78 3.59
C PRO A 147 4.70 -20.87 5.03
N ASN A 148 3.89 -20.39 5.98
CA ASN A 148 4.09 -20.68 7.39
C ASN A 148 3.54 -22.09 7.65
N LEU A 149 4.40 -22.99 8.11
CA LEU A 149 4.04 -24.36 8.51
C LEU A 149 3.37 -24.37 9.88
#